data_b35e3cecaefa89d68a60d3adb6e86f65
#
_entry.id   b35e3cecaefa89d68a60d3adb6e86f65
#
_cell.length_a   1.000
_cell.length_b   1.000
_cell.length_c   1.000
_cell.angle_alpha   90.00
_cell.angle_beta   90.00
_cell.angle_gamma   90.00
#
_symmetry.space_group_name_H-M   'P 1'
#
loop_
_entity.id
_entity.type
_entity.pdbx_description
1 polymer ?
#
loop_
_entity_poly.entity_id
_entity_poly.type
_entity_poly.pdbx_seq_one_letter_code
_entity_poly.pdbx_strand_id
1 'polypeptide(L)'
;MVDVSDSTPMMVEVTKMLLESVHTGTALGTLTPNGLPWWCVIAGTTTVARVLLTTPISIYLHRMSVKQQSLNTLLKTWQTTLQTSMVAETRMKGKELDEDVLNKELKKRLAKKQSRLMMMHGCHPLFGLLLPIVQFPVWMCMSFAVRHLAGRSVWLIDGPGVYVMAAQGMAEEGLLWFANLTAVDPTYGLTAVLWTVCMSNSVLSHWNMRRTRHDNATLPLLPRIMRTVMYVYPFFLAGISIAQPSGLVFYWIVSALVALVQKLVFNIKAVRRVLGLPGPAPTNSQIIDRIFRT
;
A
#
# COMPACT_ATOMS: atom_id res chain seq x y z
N MET A 1 -0.07 -31.31 -26.91
CA MET A 1 -0.73 -30.05 -26.54
C MET A 1 -1.11 -30.25 -25.09
N VAL A 2 -0.31 -29.76 -24.17
CA VAL A 2 -0.61 -29.89 -22.72
C VAL A 2 -1.68 -28.87 -22.40
N ASP A 3 -2.79 -29.34 -21.87
CA ASP A 3 -3.90 -28.47 -21.49
C ASP A 3 -3.44 -27.59 -20.31
N VAL A 4 -3.36 -26.30 -20.54
CA VAL A 4 -2.81 -25.30 -19.58
C VAL A 4 -3.70 -25.14 -18.35
N SER A 5 -4.91 -25.72 -18.37
CA SER A 5 -5.90 -25.59 -17.29
C SER A 5 -5.47 -26.25 -15.98
N ASP A 6 -4.60 -27.25 -16.02
CA ASP A 6 -4.25 -28.05 -14.82
C ASP A 6 -3.11 -27.43 -13.96
N SER A 7 -2.39 -26.43 -14.45
CA SER A 7 -1.21 -25.88 -13.75
C SER A 7 -1.39 -24.45 -13.20
N THR A 8 -2.42 -23.73 -13.65
CA THR A 8 -2.65 -22.37 -13.16
C THR A 8 -3.31 -22.36 -11.79
N PRO A 9 -2.84 -21.56 -10.83
CA PRO A 9 -3.50 -21.42 -9.54
C PRO A 9 -4.95 -21.01 -9.73
N MET A 10 -5.87 -21.74 -9.11
CA MET A 10 -7.32 -21.54 -9.18
C MET A 10 -7.73 -20.04 -9.06
N MET A 11 -7.02 -19.26 -8.24
CA MET A 11 -7.28 -17.82 -8.08
C MET A 11 -7.00 -17.01 -9.35
N VAL A 12 -5.99 -17.38 -10.13
CA VAL A 12 -5.65 -16.71 -11.41
C VAL A 12 -6.70 -17.06 -12.46
N GLU A 13 -7.11 -18.31 -12.53
CA GLU A 13 -8.15 -18.80 -13.43
C GLU A 13 -9.49 -18.11 -13.15
N VAL A 14 -9.92 -18.06 -11.90
CA VAL A 14 -11.15 -17.34 -11.49
C VAL A 14 -11.05 -15.86 -11.86
N THR A 15 -9.89 -15.24 -11.67
CA THR A 15 -9.71 -13.83 -12.03
C THR A 15 -9.80 -13.62 -13.55
N LYS A 16 -9.23 -14.52 -14.33
CA LYS A 16 -9.31 -14.51 -15.80
C LYS A 16 -10.75 -14.67 -16.27
N MET A 17 -11.46 -15.68 -15.79
CA MET A 17 -12.88 -15.91 -16.11
C MET A 17 -13.77 -14.71 -15.75
N LEU A 18 -13.47 -14.04 -14.62
CA LEU A 18 -14.19 -12.84 -14.22
C LEU A 18 -13.94 -11.69 -15.20
N LEU A 19 -12.71 -11.48 -15.64
CA LEU A 19 -12.38 -10.44 -16.62
C LEU A 19 -13.05 -10.73 -17.97
N GLU A 20 -13.02 -11.96 -18.46
CA GLU A 20 -13.67 -12.39 -19.69
C GLU A 20 -15.19 -12.23 -19.62
N SER A 21 -15.82 -12.59 -18.49
CA SER A 21 -17.27 -12.44 -18.32
C SER A 21 -17.72 -10.99 -18.23
N VAL A 22 -16.88 -10.09 -17.70
CA VAL A 22 -17.15 -8.64 -17.72
C VAL A 22 -16.96 -8.11 -19.15
N HIS A 23 -15.95 -8.57 -19.89
CA HIS A 23 -15.72 -8.18 -21.29
C HIS A 23 -16.91 -8.55 -22.16
N THR A 24 -17.38 -9.77 -22.09
CA THR A 24 -18.55 -10.26 -22.87
C THR A 24 -19.89 -9.65 -22.42
N GLY A 25 -19.90 -8.88 -21.33
CA GLY A 25 -21.10 -8.27 -20.76
C GLY A 25 -21.99 -9.25 -20.00
N THR A 26 -21.66 -10.54 -19.93
CA THR A 26 -22.48 -11.57 -19.25
C THR A 26 -22.59 -11.30 -17.75
N ALA A 27 -21.51 -10.82 -17.11
CA ALA A 27 -21.51 -10.51 -15.69
C ALA A 27 -22.32 -9.25 -15.34
N LEU A 28 -22.52 -8.34 -16.30
CA LEU A 28 -23.26 -7.08 -16.11
C LEU A 28 -24.68 -7.14 -16.65
N GLY A 29 -25.09 -8.26 -17.28
CA GLY A 29 -26.42 -8.39 -17.91
C GLY A 29 -26.61 -7.46 -19.11
N THR A 30 -25.55 -6.83 -19.61
CA THR A 30 -25.55 -5.92 -20.75
C THR A 30 -25.06 -6.68 -21.99
N LEU A 31 -25.97 -7.05 -22.85
CA LEU A 31 -25.66 -7.66 -24.15
C LEU A 31 -25.30 -6.50 -25.12
N THR A 32 -24.08 -6.01 -25.06
CA THR A 32 -23.55 -5.18 -26.13
C THR A 32 -23.02 -6.09 -27.25
N PRO A 33 -23.31 -5.82 -28.52
CA PRO A 33 -22.89 -6.70 -29.62
C PRO A 33 -21.38 -6.96 -29.70
N ASN A 34 -20.58 -6.02 -29.19
CA ASN A 34 -19.11 -6.05 -29.22
C ASN A 34 -18.45 -6.17 -27.85
N GLY A 35 -19.24 -6.34 -26.76
CA GLY A 35 -18.69 -6.35 -25.39
C GLY A 35 -18.19 -4.98 -24.94
N LEU A 36 -17.52 -4.96 -23.78
CA LEU A 36 -16.81 -3.78 -23.28
C LEU A 36 -15.34 -3.84 -23.72
N PRO A 37 -14.74 -2.75 -24.22
CA PRO A 37 -13.33 -2.79 -24.65
C PRO A 37 -12.41 -3.18 -23.49
N TRP A 38 -11.35 -3.95 -23.77
CA TRP A 38 -10.45 -4.51 -22.76
C TRP A 38 -9.84 -3.48 -21.83
N TRP A 39 -9.48 -2.28 -22.33
CA TRP A 39 -8.96 -1.23 -21.46
C TRP A 39 -9.99 -0.81 -20.39
N CYS A 40 -11.27 -0.78 -20.75
CA CYS A 40 -12.37 -0.41 -19.82
C CYS A 40 -12.60 -1.53 -18.81
N VAL A 41 -12.56 -2.79 -19.23
CA VAL A 41 -12.66 -3.96 -18.34
C VAL A 41 -11.54 -3.97 -17.31
N ILE A 42 -10.29 -3.78 -17.75
CA ILE A 42 -9.14 -3.74 -16.85
C ILE A 42 -9.24 -2.58 -15.87
N ALA A 43 -9.58 -1.38 -16.36
CA ALA A 43 -9.71 -0.20 -15.49
C ALA A 43 -10.88 -0.34 -14.50
N GLY A 44 -12.04 -0.78 -14.96
CA GLY A 44 -13.25 -0.94 -14.16
C GLY A 44 -13.09 -1.99 -13.07
N THR A 45 -12.70 -3.20 -13.44
CA THR A 45 -12.50 -4.31 -12.48
C THR A 45 -11.43 -3.99 -11.47
N THR A 46 -10.31 -3.38 -11.89
CA THR A 46 -9.25 -2.92 -10.99
C THR A 46 -9.78 -1.90 -9.99
N THR A 47 -10.54 -0.92 -10.45
CA THR A 47 -11.10 0.12 -9.59
C THR A 47 -12.08 -0.46 -8.58
N VAL A 48 -13.02 -1.30 -9.04
CA VAL A 48 -14.00 -1.97 -8.16
C VAL A 48 -13.31 -2.84 -7.13
N ALA A 49 -12.38 -3.71 -7.56
CA ALA A 49 -11.63 -4.57 -6.65
C ALA A 49 -10.86 -3.75 -5.60
N ARG A 50 -10.21 -2.66 -6.03
CA ARG A 50 -9.51 -1.74 -5.12
C ARG A 50 -10.45 -1.08 -4.13
N VAL A 51 -11.58 -0.54 -4.59
CA VAL A 51 -12.53 0.14 -3.70
C VAL A 51 -13.13 -0.84 -2.70
N LEU A 52 -13.56 -2.01 -3.14
CA LEU A 52 -14.20 -2.99 -2.26
C LEU A 52 -13.23 -3.64 -1.26
N LEU A 53 -12.02 -3.99 -1.68
CA LEU A 53 -11.07 -4.71 -0.83
C LEU A 53 -10.19 -3.77 -0.01
N THR A 54 -9.65 -2.70 -0.62
CA THR A 54 -8.65 -1.88 0.07
C THR A 54 -9.24 -0.75 0.89
N THR A 55 -10.42 -0.21 0.54
CA THR A 55 -11.03 0.90 1.28
C THR A 55 -11.36 0.53 2.74
N PRO A 56 -12.09 -0.58 3.04
CA PRO A 56 -12.41 -0.92 4.42
C PRO A 56 -11.15 -1.19 5.26
N ILE A 57 -10.15 -1.85 4.69
CA ILE A 57 -8.87 -2.09 5.36
C ILE A 57 -8.15 -0.77 5.63
N SER A 58 -8.13 0.15 4.65
CA SER A 58 -7.51 1.47 4.81
C SER A 58 -8.18 2.30 5.91
N ILE A 59 -9.51 2.29 5.98
CA ILE A 59 -10.26 2.98 7.05
C ILE A 59 -9.88 2.40 8.42
N TYR A 60 -9.86 1.08 8.54
CA TYR A 60 -9.46 0.40 9.76
C TYR A 60 -8.04 0.78 10.19
N LEU A 61 -7.08 0.75 9.27
CA LEU A 61 -5.69 1.12 9.54
C LEU A 61 -5.53 2.60 9.91
N HIS A 62 -6.29 3.50 9.29
CA HIS A 62 -6.31 4.91 9.69
C HIS A 62 -6.80 5.09 11.14
N ARG A 63 -7.86 4.40 11.54
CA ARG A 63 -8.35 4.42 12.93
C ARG A 63 -7.30 3.90 13.91
N MET A 64 -6.61 2.81 13.56
CA MET A 64 -5.52 2.24 14.37
C MET A 64 -4.32 3.19 14.46
N SER A 65 -3.93 3.82 13.36
CA SER A 65 -2.82 4.78 13.33
C SER A 65 -3.04 5.95 14.29
N VAL A 66 -4.26 6.45 14.42
CA VAL A 66 -4.58 7.54 15.37
C VAL A 66 -4.50 7.06 16.82
N LYS A 67 -5.00 5.85 17.10
CA LYS A 67 -4.82 5.25 18.45
C LYS A 67 -3.33 5.10 18.80
N GLN A 68 -2.51 4.65 17.85
CA GLN A 68 -1.05 4.58 18.04
C GLN A 68 -0.42 5.95 18.32
N GLN A 69 -0.89 7.01 17.65
CA GLN A 69 -0.38 8.37 17.89
C GLN A 69 -0.70 8.87 19.30
N SER A 70 -1.91 8.65 19.80
CA SER A 70 -2.29 9.02 21.17
C SER A 70 -1.47 8.26 22.22
N LEU A 71 -1.23 6.97 22.00
CA LEU A 71 -0.35 6.17 22.85
C LEU A 71 1.11 6.63 22.82
N ASN A 72 1.61 7.04 21.66
CA ASN A 72 2.96 7.58 21.52
C ASN A 72 3.13 8.90 22.28
N THR A 73 2.09 9.73 22.38
CA THR A 73 2.11 10.95 23.20
C THR A 73 2.21 10.62 24.69
N LEU A 74 1.44 9.64 25.16
CA LEU A 74 1.55 9.13 26.54
C LEU A 74 2.94 8.57 26.83
N LEU A 75 3.53 7.82 25.89
CA LEU A 75 4.87 7.26 26.05
C LEU A 75 5.96 8.34 26.19
N LYS A 76 5.80 9.51 25.55
CA LYS A 76 6.72 10.65 25.73
C LYS A 76 6.70 11.18 27.16
N THR A 77 5.50 11.38 27.74
CA THR A 77 5.37 11.78 29.15
C THR A 77 6.02 10.76 30.09
N TRP A 78 5.85 9.46 29.80
CA TRP A 78 6.48 8.40 30.56
C TRP A 78 8.01 8.35 30.38
N GLN A 79 8.51 8.76 29.20
CA GLN A 79 9.95 8.82 28.95
C GLN A 79 10.64 9.78 29.92
N THR A 80 10.09 10.98 30.09
CA THR A 80 10.64 11.97 31.04
C THR A 80 10.60 11.46 32.47
N THR A 81 9.47 10.89 32.90
CA THR A 81 9.33 10.31 34.24
C THR A 81 10.27 9.15 34.50
N LEU A 82 10.43 8.24 33.52
CA LEU A 82 11.37 7.11 33.63
C LEU A 82 12.82 7.58 33.65
N GLN A 83 13.16 8.59 32.86
CA GLN A 83 14.51 9.15 32.84
C GLN A 83 14.87 9.76 34.20
N THR A 84 13.98 10.57 34.76
CA THR A 84 14.19 11.15 36.10
C THR A 84 14.28 10.09 37.20
N SER A 85 13.44 9.07 37.17
CA SER A 85 13.48 7.99 38.17
C SER A 85 14.74 7.14 38.06
N MET A 86 15.21 6.86 36.83
CA MET A 86 16.45 6.10 36.60
C MET A 86 17.69 6.88 37.01
N VAL A 87 17.75 8.18 36.75
CA VAL A 87 18.85 9.05 37.23
C VAL A 87 18.89 9.08 38.76
N ALA A 88 17.73 9.21 39.41
CA ALA A 88 17.64 9.17 40.88
C ALA A 88 18.09 7.81 41.46
N GLU A 89 17.65 6.70 40.82
CA GLU A 89 18.03 5.35 41.22
C GLU A 89 19.54 5.10 41.09
N THR A 90 20.15 5.61 40.02
CA THR A 90 21.61 5.44 39.78
C THR A 90 22.43 6.26 40.77
N ARG A 91 21.98 7.47 41.12
CA ARG A 91 22.59 8.31 42.16
C ARG A 91 22.51 7.68 43.56
N MET A 92 21.36 7.11 43.93
CA MET A 92 21.20 6.42 45.21
C MET A 92 22.09 5.17 45.33
N LYS A 93 22.40 4.50 44.21
CA LYS A 93 23.27 3.33 44.18
C LYS A 93 24.77 3.66 44.11
N GLY A 94 25.16 4.94 44.12
CA GLY A 94 26.55 5.38 44.10
C GLY A 94 27.32 4.98 42.85
N LYS A 95 26.62 4.64 41.73
CA LYS A 95 27.26 4.27 40.45
C LYS A 95 27.52 5.51 39.64
N GLU A 96 28.70 5.57 38.98
CA GLU A 96 28.97 6.59 37.97
C GLU A 96 27.92 6.55 36.87
N LEU A 97 27.45 7.74 36.49
CA LEU A 97 26.45 7.91 35.44
C LEU A 97 27.11 7.73 34.08
N ASP A 98 27.14 6.52 33.56
CA ASP A 98 27.43 6.28 32.15
C ASP A 98 26.15 6.57 31.34
N GLU A 99 26.13 7.70 30.64
CA GLU A 99 24.98 8.18 29.85
C GLU A 99 24.60 7.19 28.75
N ASP A 100 25.53 6.48 28.16
CA ASP A 100 25.27 5.52 27.08
C ASP A 100 24.55 4.27 27.62
N VAL A 101 24.96 3.77 28.76
CA VAL A 101 24.31 2.64 29.44
C VAL A 101 22.90 3.02 29.90
N LEU A 102 22.74 4.22 30.49
CA LEU A 102 21.46 4.73 30.93
C LEU A 102 20.49 4.88 29.76
N ASN A 103 20.94 5.47 28.66
CA ASN A 103 20.13 5.67 27.47
C ASN A 103 19.72 4.33 26.81
N LYS A 104 20.59 3.33 26.84
CA LYS A 104 20.32 2.00 26.31
C LYS A 104 19.26 1.26 27.14
N GLU A 105 19.35 1.32 28.46
CA GLU A 105 18.38 0.72 29.38
C GLU A 105 17.02 1.47 29.32
N LEU A 106 17.04 2.80 29.24
CA LEU A 106 15.83 3.60 29.04
C LEU A 106 15.10 3.22 27.76
N LYS A 107 15.81 3.11 26.65
CA LYS A 107 15.24 2.65 25.36
C LYS A 107 14.63 1.27 25.48
N LYS A 108 15.28 0.34 26.18
CA LYS A 108 14.79 -1.04 26.38
C LYS A 108 13.52 -1.07 27.22
N ARG A 109 13.47 -0.33 28.33
CA ARG A 109 12.27 -0.22 29.20
C ARG A 109 11.11 0.44 28.49
N LEU A 110 11.37 1.51 27.73
CA LEU A 110 10.35 2.18 26.90
C LEU A 110 9.80 1.27 25.82
N ALA A 111 10.66 0.55 25.10
CA ALA A 111 10.23 -0.37 24.05
C ALA A 111 9.33 -1.51 24.61
N LYS A 112 9.70 -2.06 25.78
CA LYS A 112 8.89 -3.08 26.46
C LYS A 112 7.53 -2.53 26.89
N LYS A 113 7.50 -1.32 27.44
CA LYS A 113 6.26 -0.66 27.86
C LYS A 113 5.38 -0.27 26.68
N GLN A 114 5.99 0.23 25.60
CA GLN A 114 5.31 0.54 24.34
C GLN A 114 4.64 -0.70 23.75
N SER A 115 5.38 -1.81 23.64
CA SER A 115 4.85 -3.07 23.15
C SER A 115 3.66 -3.56 23.98
N ARG A 116 3.78 -3.50 25.31
CA ARG A 116 2.71 -3.91 26.24
C ARG A 116 1.46 -3.03 26.10
N LEU A 117 1.61 -1.70 26.04
CA LEU A 117 0.49 -0.77 25.85
C LEU A 117 -0.17 -0.96 24.48
N MET A 118 0.61 -1.14 23.42
CA MET A 118 0.08 -1.39 22.08
C MET A 118 -0.69 -2.71 22.01
N MET A 119 -0.22 -3.76 22.69
CA MET A 119 -0.96 -5.03 22.78
C MET A 119 -2.27 -4.87 23.56
N MET A 120 -2.24 -4.19 24.72
CA MET A 120 -3.43 -3.97 25.56
C MET A 120 -4.52 -3.18 24.81
N HIS A 121 -4.14 -2.24 23.95
CA HIS A 121 -5.07 -1.43 23.15
C HIS A 121 -5.34 -1.99 21.74
N GLY A 122 -4.85 -3.20 21.41
CA GLY A 122 -5.03 -3.83 20.11
C GLY A 122 -4.39 -3.07 18.95
N CYS A 123 -3.32 -2.28 19.19
CA CYS A 123 -2.70 -1.38 18.23
C CYS A 123 -1.27 -1.83 17.88
N HIS A 124 -1.03 -3.12 17.66
CA HIS A 124 0.31 -3.63 17.36
C HIS A 124 0.90 -2.97 16.10
N PRO A 125 2.19 -2.59 16.08
CA PRO A 125 2.81 -1.90 14.93
C PRO A 125 2.81 -2.73 13.64
N LEU A 126 2.72 -4.07 13.74
CA LEU A 126 2.60 -4.96 12.58
C LEU A 126 1.27 -4.83 11.83
N PHE A 127 0.22 -4.24 12.41
CA PHE A 127 -1.02 -3.97 11.67
C PHE A 127 -0.80 -3.04 10.47
N GLY A 128 0.24 -2.21 10.49
CA GLY A 128 0.63 -1.42 9.32
C GLY A 128 1.03 -2.25 8.10
N LEU A 129 1.41 -3.52 8.29
CA LEU A 129 1.72 -4.47 7.22
C LEU A 129 0.48 -5.22 6.70
N LEU A 130 -0.66 -5.11 7.36
CA LEU A 130 -1.87 -5.84 6.98
C LEU A 130 -2.33 -5.47 5.55
N LEU A 131 -2.29 -4.19 5.21
CA LEU A 131 -2.68 -3.73 3.87
C LEU A 131 -1.78 -4.32 2.77
N PRO A 132 -0.44 -4.21 2.83
CA PRO A 132 0.43 -4.88 1.86
C PRO A 132 0.23 -6.40 1.80
N ILE A 133 0.06 -7.07 2.94
CA ILE A 133 -0.12 -8.53 3.00
C ILE A 133 -1.40 -8.97 2.29
N VAL A 134 -2.52 -8.29 2.52
CA VAL A 134 -3.80 -8.62 1.87
C VAL A 134 -3.81 -8.19 0.40
N GLN A 135 -3.21 -7.06 0.12
CA GLN A 135 -3.21 -6.48 -1.23
C GLN A 135 -2.28 -7.21 -2.19
N PHE A 136 -1.15 -7.75 -1.73
CA PHE A 136 -0.13 -8.37 -2.57
C PHE A 136 -0.66 -9.60 -3.34
N PRO A 137 -1.35 -10.57 -2.71
CA PRO A 137 -1.93 -11.70 -3.44
C PRO A 137 -2.94 -11.27 -4.52
N VAL A 138 -3.82 -10.32 -4.20
CA VAL A 138 -4.82 -9.81 -5.16
C VAL A 138 -4.13 -9.13 -6.34
N TRP A 139 -3.11 -8.32 -6.06
CA TRP A 139 -2.32 -7.65 -7.10
C TRP A 139 -1.58 -8.65 -7.99
N MET A 140 -1.03 -9.72 -7.42
CA MET A 140 -0.35 -10.79 -8.16
C MET A 140 -1.33 -11.56 -9.04
N CYS A 141 -2.48 -11.99 -8.51
CA CYS A 141 -3.50 -12.72 -9.28
C CYS A 141 -3.98 -11.90 -10.49
N MET A 142 -4.31 -10.62 -10.28
CA MET A 142 -4.69 -9.73 -11.36
C MET A 142 -3.55 -9.52 -12.38
N SER A 143 -2.31 -9.37 -11.91
CA SER A 143 -1.14 -9.22 -12.80
C SER A 143 -0.95 -10.46 -13.67
N PHE A 144 -1.07 -11.64 -13.10
CA PHE A 144 -0.93 -12.90 -13.83
C PHE A 144 -2.10 -13.11 -14.81
N ALA A 145 -3.34 -12.82 -14.38
CA ALA A 145 -4.51 -12.92 -15.23
C ALA A 145 -4.41 -12.00 -16.47
N VAL A 146 -4.07 -10.72 -16.27
CA VAL A 146 -3.90 -9.77 -17.38
C VAL A 146 -2.72 -10.17 -18.28
N ARG A 147 -1.64 -10.72 -17.71
CA ARG A 147 -0.50 -11.22 -18.47
C ARG A 147 -0.89 -12.41 -19.35
N HIS A 148 -1.67 -13.37 -18.82
CA HIS A 148 -2.21 -14.50 -19.59
C HIS A 148 -3.15 -14.04 -20.70
N LEU A 149 -4.07 -13.10 -20.40
CA LEU A 149 -4.96 -12.52 -21.41
C LEU A 149 -4.17 -11.81 -22.53
N ALA A 150 -3.00 -11.25 -22.22
CA ALA A 150 -2.09 -10.66 -23.21
C ALA A 150 -1.24 -11.71 -23.97
N GLY A 151 -1.49 -13.01 -23.81
CA GLY A 151 -0.76 -14.07 -24.49
C GLY A 151 0.67 -14.29 -23.99
N ARG A 152 0.96 -13.94 -22.74
CA ARG A 152 2.30 -14.10 -22.15
C ARG A 152 2.26 -15.10 -21.00
N SER A 153 3.01 -16.19 -21.14
CA SER A 153 3.19 -17.16 -20.06
C SER A 153 3.88 -16.55 -18.84
N VAL A 154 3.59 -17.08 -17.66
CA VAL A 154 4.22 -16.76 -16.39
C VAL A 154 5.05 -17.96 -15.96
N TRP A 155 6.36 -17.86 -16.07
CA TRP A 155 7.28 -18.98 -15.79
C TRP A 155 7.03 -19.64 -14.41
N LEU A 156 6.69 -18.83 -13.39
CA LEU A 156 6.39 -19.32 -12.03
C LEU A 156 5.14 -20.22 -11.94
N ILE A 157 4.23 -20.12 -12.92
CA ILE A 157 2.91 -20.79 -12.88
C ILE A 157 2.86 -21.85 -13.98
N ASP A 158 3.23 -21.47 -15.20
CA ASP A 158 3.05 -22.32 -16.38
C ASP A 158 4.26 -23.23 -16.64
N GLY A 159 5.42 -22.92 -16.02
CA GLY A 159 6.67 -23.58 -16.33
C GLY A 159 7.34 -23.09 -17.63
N PRO A 160 8.50 -23.67 -17.99
CA PRO A 160 9.21 -23.28 -19.20
C PRO A 160 8.53 -23.83 -20.47
N GLY A 161 8.47 -22.99 -21.50
CA GLY A 161 8.05 -23.41 -22.85
C GLY A 161 6.55 -23.50 -23.10
N VAL A 162 5.71 -23.03 -22.18
CA VAL A 162 4.26 -22.99 -22.36
C VAL A 162 3.86 -21.76 -23.18
N TYR A 163 3.08 -21.97 -24.22
CA TYR A 163 2.51 -20.91 -25.06
C TYR A 163 1.08 -20.63 -24.62
N VAL A 164 0.79 -19.37 -24.32
CA VAL A 164 -0.54 -18.89 -23.97
C VAL A 164 -1.06 -18.06 -25.15
N MET A 165 -2.28 -18.31 -25.59
CA MET A 165 -2.91 -17.49 -26.62
C MET A 165 -3.49 -16.22 -26.01
N ALA A 166 -3.33 -15.09 -26.70
CA ALA A 166 -3.97 -13.85 -26.30
C ALA A 166 -5.49 -13.95 -26.41
N ALA A 167 -6.20 -13.30 -25.51
CA ALA A 167 -7.65 -13.19 -25.60
C ALA A 167 -8.06 -12.38 -26.84
N GLN A 168 -9.21 -12.74 -27.42
CA GLN A 168 -9.74 -12.07 -28.59
C GLN A 168 -10.00 -10.59 -28.27
N GLY A 169 -9.64 -9.69 -29.19
CA GLY A 169 -9.79 -8.25 -29.04
C GLY A 169 -8.64 -7.53 -28.29
N MET A 170 -7.83 -8.26 -27.49
CA MET A 170 -6.74 -7.64 -26.71
C MET A 170 -5.70 -6.92 -27.56
N ALA A 171 -5.54 -7.28 -28.82
CA ALA A 171 -4.58 -6.64 -29.75
C ALA A 171 -5.10 -5.33 -30.35
N GLU A 172 -6.41 -5.05 -30.28
CA GLU A 172 -7.06 -3.93 -30.98
C GLU A 172 -7.82 -2.99 -30.04
N GLU A 173 -8.18 -3.46 -28.85
CA GLU A 173 -9.02 -2.75 -27.89
C GLU A 173 -8.20 -2.03 -26.81
N GLY A 174 -7.13 -1.34 -27.19
CA GLY A 174 -6.33 -0.49 -26.31
C GLY A 174 -6.86 0.95 -26.23
N LEU A 175 -6.00 1.84 -25.76
CA LEU A 175 -6.35 3.24 -25.52
C LEU A 175 -5.21 4.17 -25.98
N LEU A 176 -5.57 5.33 -26.58
CA LEU A 176 -4.62 6.36 -27.01
C LEU A 176 -3.53 5.81 -27.94
N TRP A 177 -2.25 5.89 -27.53
CA TRP A 177 -1.10 5.45 -28.32
C TRP A 177 -0.79 3.95 -28.19
N PHE A 178 -1.39 3.25 -27.21
CA PHE A 178 -1.20 1.82 -26.98
C PHE A 178 -2.47 1.03 -27.35
N ALA A 179 -2.82 1.05 -28.61
CA ALA A 179 -3.99 0.31 -29.13
C ALA A 179 -3.84 -1.20 -28.93
N ASN A 180 -2.61 -1.72 -28.96
CA ASN A 180 -2.31 -3.13 -28.75
C ASN A 180 -1.89 -3.40 -27.31
N LEU A 181 -2.76 -4.06 -26.52
CA LEU A 181 -2.52 -4.38 -25.13
C LEU A 181 -1.59 -5.60 -24.95
N THR A 182 -1.36 -6.40 -26.00
CA THR A 182 -0.47 -7.58 -25.98
C THR A 182 0.99 -7.22 -26.23
N ALA A 183 1.22 -6.10 -26.92
CA ALA A 183 2.55 -5.61 -27.27
C ALA A 183 3.17 -4.78 -26.14
N VAL A 184 4.49 -4.67 -26.16
CA VAL A 184 5.23 -3.74 -25.30
C VAL A 184 5.06 -2.32 -25.87
N ASP A 185 4.95 -1.32 -25.00
CA ASP A 185 4.89 0.09 -25.43
C ASP A 185 6.25 0.56 -25.98
N PRO A 186 6.36 0.83 -27.30
CA PRO A 186 7.63 1.24 -27.90
C PRO A 186 8.06 2.65 -27.50
N THR A 187 7.13 3.48 -27.00
CA THR A 187 7.40 4.86 -26.62
C THR A 187 7.89 5.00 -25.17
N TYR A 188 7.83 3.92 -24.38
CA TYR A 188 8.03 3.95 -22.92
C TYR A 188 7.14 4.94 -22.17
N GLY A 189 6.11 5.46 -22.84
CA GLY A 189 5.17 6.43 -22.26
C GLY A 189 4.42 5.86 -21.06
N LEU A 190 3.93 4.61 -21.16
CA LEU A 190 3.27 3.92 -20.05
C LEU A 190 4.23 3.72 -18.86
N THR A 191 5.48 3.38 -19.11
CA THR A 191 6.51 3.23 -18.07
C THR A 191 6.75 4.56 -17.34
N ALA A 192 6.86 5.67 -18.09
CA ALA A 192 7.04 7.01 -17.50
C ALA A 192 5.83 7.44 -16.67
N VAL A 193 4.60 7.19 -17.15
CA VAL A 193 3.37 7.44 -16.38
C VAL A 193 3.33 6.59 -15.12
N LEU A 194 3.62 5.30 -15.22
CA LEU A 194 3.69 4.39 -14.06
C LEU A 194 4.67 4.90 -13.01
N TRP A 195 5.89 5.24 -13.42
CA TRP A 195 6.91 5.77 -12.52
C TRP A 195 6.44 7.05 -11.82
N THR A 196 5.86 8.00 -12.57
CA THR A 196 5.36 9.27 -12.04
C THR A 196 4.26 9.06 -10.99
N VAL A 197 3.29 8.18 -11.28
CA VAL A 197 2.18 7.88 -10.35
C VAL A 197 2.70 7.17 -9.10
N CYS A 198 3.60 6.21 -9.24
CA CYS A 198 4.20 5.49 -8.11
C CYS A 198 5.06 6.42 -7.25
N MET A 199 5.81 7.32 -7.88
CA MET A 199 6.61 8.33 -7.18
C MET A 199 5.72 9.30 -6.40
N SER A 200 4.62 9.78 -7.02
CA SER A 200 3.60 10.61 -6.35
C SER A 200 3.00 9.92 -5.13
N ASN A 201 2.70 8.63 -5.26
CA ASN A 201 2.24 7.79 -4.13
C ASN A 201 3.25 7.72 -2.99
N SER A 202 4.53 7.59 -3.32
CA SER A 202 5.64 7.51 -2.34
C SER A 202 5.85 8.84 -1.64
N VAL A 203 5.89 9.94 -2.38
CA VAL A 203 6.03 11.30 -1.84
C VAL A 203 4.86 11.66 -0.94
N LEU A 204 3.62 11.41 -1.37
CA LEU A 204 2.42 11.67 -0.56
C LEU A 204 2.41 10.84 0.74
N SER A 205 2.79 9.57 0.66
CA SER A 205 2.89 8.71 1.85
C SER A 205 3.96 9.21 2.81
N HIS A 206 5.12 9.63 2.29
CA HIS A 206 6.18 10.21 3.11
C HIS A 206 5.75 11.52 3.78
N TRP A 207 5.07 12.39 3.05
CA TRP A 207 4.54 13.65 3.59
C TRP A 207 3.53 13.40 4.71
N ASN A 208 2.60 12.46 4.50
CA ASN A 208 1.65 12.05 5.53
C ASN A 208 2.36 11.48 6.78
N MET A 209 3.40 10.66 6.59
CA MET A 209 4.22 10.14 7.71
C MET A 209 4.95 11.24 8.47
N ARG A 210 5.49 12.25 7.79
CA ARG A 210 6.14 13.39 8.45
C ARG A 210 5.17 14.21 9.27
N ARG A 211 3.96 14.46 8.77
CA ARG A 211 2.92 15.22 9.49
C ARG A 211 2.45 14.56 10.78
N THR A 212 2.50 13.23 10.83
CA THR A 212 2.04 12.46 12.00
C THR A 212 3.16 12.20 13.00
N ARG A 213 4.39 12.58 12.67
CA ARG A 213 5.57 12.30 13.49
C ARG A 213 6.12 13.59 14.09
N HIS A 214 6.23 13.63 15.42
CA HIS A 214 7.03 14.63 16.11
C HIS A 214 8.53 14.32 16.00
N ASP A 215 9.33 15.37 15.79
CA ASP A 215 10.77 15.32 15.62
C ASP A 215 11.52 14.63 16.77
N ASN A 216 12.71 14.12 16.44
CA ASN A 216 13.78 13.64 17.34
C ASN A 216 13.78 12.19 17.83
N ALA A 217 12.85 11.32 17.45
CA ALA A 217 13.04 9.90 17.71
C ALA A 217 13.79 9.21 16.57
N THR A 218 14.94 8.63 16.86
CA THR A 218 15.62 7.71 15.93
C THR A 218 14.64 6.63 15.49
N LEU A 219 14.48 6.46 14.17
CA LEU A 219 13.60 5.45 13.63
C LEU A 219 14.07 4.06 14.08
N PRO A 220 13.17 3.21 14.62
CA PRO A 220 13.42 1.78 14.66
C PRO A 220 13.82 1.28 13.26
N LEU A 221 14.55 0.17 13.19
CA LEU A 221 15.08 -0.35 11.93
C LEU A 221 13.99 -0.56 10.88
N LEU A 222 12.86 -1.16 11.26
CA LEU A 222 11.76 -1.50 10.36
C LEU A 222 11.14 -0.28 9.63
N PRO A 223 10.72 0.81 10.29
CA PRO A 223 10.25 2.01 9.60
C PRO A 223 11.31 2.70 8.72
N ARG A 224 12.59 2.55 9.04
CA ARG A 224 13.68 3.04 8.18
C ARG A 224 13.75 2.26 6.89
N ILE A 225 13.74 0.91 6.96
CA ILE A 225 13.71 0.02 5.80
C ILE A 225 12.47 0.31 4.95
N MET A 226 11.28 0.36 5.56
CA MET A 226 10.03 0.65 4.85
C MET A 226 10.10 1.98 4.07
N ARG A 227 10.70 3.01 4.65
CA ARG A 227 10.89 4.29 3.97
C ARG A 227 11.81 4.17 2.76
N THR A 228 12.91 3.44 2.87
CA THR A 228 13.84 3.21 1.74
C THR A 228 13.14 2.43 0.64
N VAL A 229 12.43 1.36 0.96
CA VAL A 229 11.66 0.57 0.02
C VAL A 229 10.63 1.43 -0.74
N MET A 230 9.94 2.34 -0.07
CA MET A 230 8.98 3.24 -0.72
C MET A 230 9.59 4.14 -1.81
N TYR A 231 10.87 4.52 -1.69
CA TYR A 231 11.54 5.32 -2.72
C TYR A 231 12.18 4.46 -3.83
N VAL A 232 12.64 3.26 -3.50
CA VAL A 232 13.27 2.35 -4.46
C VAL A 232 12.21 1.65 -5.34
N TYR A 233 11.05 1.33 -4.76
CA TYR A 233 9.96 0.61 -5.43
C TYR A 233 9.53 1.21 -6.79
N PRO A 234 9.35 2.55 -6.97
CA PRO A 234 8.95 3.12 -8.27
C PRO A 234 9.98 2.86 -9.37
N PHE A 235 11.27 2.91 -9.06
CA PHE A 235 12.35 2.64 -10.02
C PHE A 235 12.39 1.16 -10.41
N PHE A 236 12.24 0.29 -9.41
CA PHE A 236 12.19 -1.16 -9.62
C PHE A 236 11.01 -1.55 -10.52
N LEU A 237 9.82 -1.02 -10.21
CA LEU A 237 8.62 -1.31 -10.99
C LEU A 237 8.70 -0.74 -12.42
N ALA A 238 9.25 0.46 -12.60
CA ALA A 238 9.50 1.05 -13.90
C ALA A 238 10.47 0.19 -14.71
N GLY A 239 11.57 -0.28 -14.12
CA GLY A 239 12.54 -1.15 -14.80
C GLY A 239 11.91 -2.46 -15.29
N ILE A 240 11.07 -3.09 -14.48
CA ILE A 240 10.36 -4.30 -14.89
C ILE A 240 9.33 -4.01 -15.99
N SER A 241 8.65 -2.87 -15.94
CA SER A 241 7.56 -2.52 -16.86
C SER A 241 8.02 -2.38 -18.31
N ILE A 242 9.29 -2.08 -18.55
CA ILE A 242 9.87 -1.91 -19.90
C ILE A 242 9.65 -3.16 -20.79
N ALA A 243 9.69 -4.35 -20.18
CA ALA A 243 9.56 -5.62 -20.91
C ALA A 243 8.14 -6.23 -20.81
N GLN A 244 7.19 -5.52 -20.21
CA GLN A 244 5.84 -6.05 -20.01
C GLN A 244 4.88 -5.60 -21.11
N PRO A 245 3.82 -6.40 -21.39
CA PRO A 245 2.76 -5.99 -22.31
C PRO A 245 2.04 -4.75 -21.79
N SER A 246 1.62 -3.87 -22.71
CA SER A 246 0.96 -2.60 -22.43
C SER A 246 -0.27 -2.75 -21.51
N GLY A 247 -1.05 -3.81 -21.70
CA GLY A 247 -2.22 -4.11 -20.86
C GLY A 247 -1.86 -4.32 -19.39
N LEU A 248 -0.74 -4.99 -19.11
CA LEU A 248 -0.27 -5.22 -17.76
C LEU A 248 0.26 -3.91 -17.11
N VAL A 249 1.02 -3.12 -17.86
CA VAL A 249 1.52 -1.83 -17.39
C VAL A 249 0.35 -0.87 -17.12
N PHE A 250 -0.64 -0.86 -18.00
CA PHE A 250 -1.87 -0.10 -17.83
C PHE A 250 -2.64 -0.51 -16.55
N TYR A 251 -2.78 -1.81 -16.31
CA TYR A 251 -3.34 -2.32 -15.04
C TYR A 251 -2.58 -1.76 -13.82
N TRP A 252 -1.24 -1.77 -13.84
CA TRP A 252 -0.43 -1.23 -12.75
C TRP A 252 -0.64 0.27 -12.55
N ILE A 253 -0.75 1.03 -13.64
CA ILE A 253 -1.04 2.47 -13.61
C ILE A 253 -2.40 2.73 -12.95
N VAL A 254 -3.46 2.06 -13.41
CA VAL A 254 -4.81 2.23 -12.86
C VAL A 254 -4.83 1.88 -11.38
N SER A 255 -4.21 0.77 -11.02
CA SER A 255 -4.08 0.31 -9.63
C SER A 255 -3.36 1.35 -8.73
N ALA A 256 -2.28 1.95 -9.24
CA ALA A 256 -1.54 3.00 -8.53
C ALA A 256 -2.30 4.33 -8.46
N LEU A 257 -3.03 4.70 -9.51
CA LEU A 257 -3.89 5.88 -9.56
C LEU A 257 -5.04 5.80 -8.55
N VAL A 258 -5.74 4.67 -8.50
CA VAL A 258 -6.80 4.46 -7.50
C VAL A 258 -6.25 4.60 -6.08
N ALA A 259 -5.07 4.02 -5.81
CA ALA A 259 -4.41 4.17 -4.51
C ALA A 259 -4.04 5.63 -4.19
N LEU A 260 -3.59 6.40 -5.20
CA LEU A 260 -3.26 7.82 -5.06
C LEU A 260 -4.51 8.64 -4.75
N VAL A 261 -5.57 8.45 -5.54
CA VAL A 261 -6.87 9.12 -5.35
C VAL A 261 -7.43 8.80 -3.96
N GLN A 262 -7.42 7.54 -3.55
CA GLN A 262 -7.88 7.13 -2.23
C GLN A 262 -7.12 7.83 -1.10
N LYS A 263 -5.79 7.96 -1.21
CA LYS A 263 -4.97 8.70 -0.23
C LYS A 263 -5.32 10.20 -0.20
N LEU A 264 -5.54 10.81 -1.37
CA LEU A 264 -5.96 12.21 -1.47
C LEU A 264 -7.32 12.43 -0.84
N VAL A 265 -8.30 11.57 -1.14
CA VAL A 265 -9.66 11.61 -0.58
C VAL A 265 -9.62 11.48 0.94
N PHE A 266 -8.82 10.58 1.49
CA PHE A 266 -8.66 10.44 2.95
C PHE A 266 -7.95 11.62 3.62
N ASN A 267 -7.28 12.49 2.87
CA ASN A 267 -6.72 13.74 3.41
C ASN A 267 -7.76 14.87 3.49
N ILE A 268 -8.92 14.75 2.83
CA ILE A 268 -10.00 15.75 2.85
C ILE A 268 -10.69 15.74 4.22
N LYS A 269 -10.76 16.92 4.86
CA LYS A 269 -11.35 17.07 6.20
C LYS A 269 -12.82 16.62 6.28
N ALA A 270 -13.62 16.86 5.23
CA ALA A 270 -15.01 16.44 5.17
C ALA A 270 -15.14 14.91 5.16
N VAL A 271 -14.37 14.22 4.31
CA VAL A 271 -14.35 12.75 4.22
C VAL A 271 -13.89 12.13 5.55
N ARG A 272 -12.86 12.68 6.18
CA ARG A 272 -12.41 12.22 7.50
C ARG A 272 -13.51 12.31 8.56
N ARG A 273 -14.30 13.38 8.54
CA ARG A 273 -15.43 13.56 9.45
C ARG A 273 -16.52 12.51 9.23
N VAL A 274 -16.93 12.30 7.97
CA VAL A 274 -17.96 11.29 7.62
C VAL A 274 -17.53 9.88 7.99
N LEU A 275 -16.24 9.53 7.78
CA LEU A 275 -15.70 8.21 8.10
C LEU A 275 -15.38 8.04 9.60
N GLY A 276 -15.64 9.03 10.44
CA GLY A 276 -15.30 9.00 11.87
C GLY A 276 -13.79 8.87 12.11
N LEU A 277 -12.97 9.36 11.16
CA LEU A 277 -11.53 9.37 11.28
C LEU A 277 -11.14 10.59 12.13
N PRO A 278 -10.43 10.41 13.25
CA PRO A 278 -9.97 11.52 14.07
C PRO A 278 -9.10 12.45 13.22
N GLY A 279 -9.18 13.75 13.52
CA GLY A 279 -8.32 14.76 12.90
C GLY A 279 -6.83 14.43 13.09
N PRO A 280 -5.93 15.05 12.31
CA PRO A 280 -4.50 14.97 12.61
C PRO A 280 -4.28 15.37 14.07
N ALA A 281 -3.34 14.68 14.74
CA ALA A 281 -3.04 14.98 16.14
C ALA A 281 -2.84 16.50 16.32
N PRO A 282 -3.45 17.12 17.34
CA PRO A 282 -3.32 18.55 17.54
C PRO A 282 -1.85 18.92 17.68
N THR A 283 -1.44 19.96 16.98
CA THR A 283 -0.09 20.51 17.10
C THR A 283 0.12 21.00 18.53
N ASN A 284 1.36 20.98 19.04
CA ASN A 284 1.65 21.42 20.41
C ASN A 284 1.04 22.80 20.76
N SER A 285 0.99 23.74 19.80
CA SER A 285 0.30 25.02 19.94
C SER A 285 -1.19 24.88 20.23
N GLN A 286 -1.87 23.94 19.58
CA GLN A 286 -3.31 23.71 19.79
C GLN A 286 -3.61 23.00 21.11
N ILE A 287 -2.68 22.21 21.62
CA ILE A 287 -2.78 21.61 22.96
C ILE A 287 -2.61 22.69 24.02
N ILE A 288 -1.63 23.56 23.86
CA ILE A 288 -1.37 24.70 24.75
C ILE A 288 -2.58 25.63 24.75
N ASP A 289 -3.11 26.01 23.57
CA ASP A 289 -4.30 26.86 23.46
C ASP A 289 -5.56 26.24 24.11
N ARG A 290 -5.69 24.92 24.14
CA ARG A 290 -6.79 24.24 24.85
C ARG A 290 -6.62 24.25 26.36
N ILE A 291 -5.40 24.12 26.84
CA ILE A 291 -5.10 24.14 28.30
C ILE A 291 -5.28 25.53 28.86
N PHE A 292 -4.97 26.58 28.12
CA PHE A 292 -5.06 27.99 28.59
C PHE A 292 -6.41 28.67 28.27
N ARG A 293 -7.35 27.99 27.57
CA ARG A 293 -8.73 28.48 27.34
C ARG A 293 -9.78 27.87 28.28
N THR A 294 -9.38 26.98 29.17
CA THR A 294 -10.19 26.51 30.31
C THR A 294 -9.76 27.19 31.59
#